data_75b7fcc2588e9c9aab4d74c23ff180fc
#
_entry.id   75b7fcc2588e9c9aab4d74c23ff180fc
#
_cell.length_a   1.000
_cell.length_b   1.000
_cell.length_c   1.000
_cell.angle_alpha   90.00
_cell.angle_beta   90.00
_cell.angle_gamma   90.00
#
_symmetry.space_group_name_H-M   'P 1'
#
loop_
_entity.id
_entity.type
_entity.pdbx_description
1 polymer ?
#
loop_
_entity_poly.entity_id
_entity_poly.type
_entity_poly.pdbx_seq_one_letter_code
_entity_poly.pdbx_strand_id
1 'polypeptide(L)'
;QFEVSDLYDPEINVRYGSFYLRRLMRKYDDERLALAAYNAGQTNVDEWIASGGEIEFPETREYVEDVLHAREVYARAYADELGLD
;
A
#
# COMPACT_ATOMS: atom_id res chain seq x y z
N GLN A 1 -1.57 11.82 -17.10
CA GLN A 1 -2.92 11.96 -16.54
C GLN A 1 -3.87 10.95 -17.11
N PHE A 2 -4.72 10.44 -16.28
CA PHE A 2 -5.76 9.51 -16.70
C PHE A 2 -7.12 9.97 -16.20
N GLU A 3 -8.16 9.52 -16.89
CA GLU A 3 -9.53 9.89 -16.55
C GLU A 3 -10.09 9.00 -15.46
N VAL A 4 -11.22 9.43 -14.87
CA VAL A 4 -11.86 8.66 -13.80
C VAL A 4 -12.16 7.22 -14.25
N SER A 5 -12.55 7.04 -15.50
CA SER A 5 -12.86 5.72 -16.05
C SER A 5 -11.64 4.80 -16.04
N ASP A 6 -10.44 5.36 -16.10
CA ASP A 6 -9.20 4.58 -16.09
C ASP A 6 -8.95 3.92 -14.74
N LEU A 7 -9.52 4.47 -13.67
CA LEU A 7 -9.39 3.89 -12.34
C LEU A 7 -10.05 2.51 -12.24
N TYR A 8 -10.98 2.22 -13.15
CA TYR A 8 -11.66 0.93 -13.19
C TYR A 8 -11.04 -0.04 -14.16
N ASP A 9 -10.00 0.38 -14.89
CA ASP A 9 -9.25 -0.50 -15.78
C ASP A 9 -8.17 -1.21 -14.96
N PRO A 10 -8.24 -2.55 -14.81
CA PRO A 10 -7.29 -3.25 -13.96
C PRO A 10 -5.83 -3.05 -14.37
N GLU A 11 -5.56 -3.01 -15.67
CA GLU A 11 -4.20 -2.85 -16.17
C GLU A 11 -3.64 -1.47 -15.83
N ILE A 12 -4.43 -0.44 -16.08
CA ILE A 12 -4.02 0.93 -15.78
C ILE A 12 -3.88 1.12 -14.29
N ASN A 13 -4.81 0.60 -13.52
CA ASN A 13 -4.80 0.73 -12.08
C ASN A 13 -3.54 0.10 -11.46
N VAL A 14 -3.19 -1.09 -11.90
CA VAL A 14 -1.98 -1.76 -11.40
C VAL A 14 -0.73 -0.94 -11.73
N ARG A 15 -0.65 -0.43 -12.94
CA ARG A 15 0.52 0.34 -13.38
C ARG A 15 0.67 1.64 -12.59
N TYR A 16 -0.38 2.44 -12.53
CA TYR A 16 -0.32 3.73 -11.84
C TYR A 16 -0.32 3.57 -10.32
N GLY A 17 -1.02 2.56 -9.83
CA GLY A 17 -1.01 2.27 -8.41
C GLY A 17 0.39 1.93 -7.91
N SER A 18 1.15 1.18 -8.70
CA SER A 18 2.53 0.82 -8.34
C SER A 18 3.44 2.04 -8.29
N PHE A 19 3.31 2.95 -9.25
CA PHE A 19 4.08 4.19 -9.25
C PHE A 19 3.75 5.06 -8.04
N TYR A 20 2.48 5.21 -7.75
CA TYR A 20 2.02 6.02 -6.64
C TYR A 20 2.50 5.44 -5.31
N LEU A 21 2.37 4.13 -5.15
CA LEU A 21 2.83 3.46 -3.94
C LEU A 21 4.34 3.63 -3.75
N ARG A 22 5.10 3.54 -4.83
CA ARG A 22 6.54 3.75 -4.76
C ARG A 22 6.88 5.16 -4.27
N ARG A 23 6.14 6.16 -4.75
CA ARG A 23 6.33 7.53 -4.28
C ARG A 23 6.03 7.66 -2.80
N LEU A 24 4.96 7.02 -2.36
CA LEU A 24 4.58 7.04 -0.95
C LEU A 24 5.64 6.36 -0.08
N MET A 25 6.21 5.28 -0.57
CA MET A 25 7.27 4.59 0.17
C MET A 25 8.52 5.44 0.32
N ARG A 26 8.82 6.27 -0.68
CA ARG A 26 9.93 7.22 -0.59
C ARG A 26 9.61 8.35 0.37
N LYS A 27 8.38 8.84 0.34
CA LYS A 27 7.96 9.96 1.20
C LYS A 27 7.98 9.58 2.67
N TYR A 28 7.43 8.43 3.01
CA TYR A 28 7.25 8.05 4.41
C TYR A 28 8.37 7.21 4.98
N ASP A 29 9.17 6.60 4.13
CA ASP A 29 10.26 5.71 4.54
C ASP A 29 9.79 4.65 5.54
N ASP A 30 8.53 4.24 5.41
CA ASP A 30 7.89 3.26 6.27
C ASP A 30 6.78 2.61 5.45
N GLU A 31 6.88 1.31 5.25
CA GLU A 31 5.96 0.58 4.41
C GLU A 31 4.52 0.66 4.93
N ARG A 32 4.35 0.56 6.23
CA ARG A 32 3.01 0.60 6.83
C ARG A 32 2.34 1.95 6.61
N LEU A 33 3.09 3.03 6.79
CA LEU A 33 2.58 4.37 6.57
C LEU A 33 2.31 4.63 5.09
N ALA A 34 3.16 4.10 4.21
CA ALA A 34 2.94 4.22 2.78
C ALA A 34 1.65 3.51 2.35
N LEU A 35 1.43 2.31 2.84
CA LEU A 35 0.20 1.57 2.56
C LEU A 35 -1.01 2.26 3.15
N ALA A 36 -0.88 2.82 4.34
CA ALA A 36 -1.95 3.57 4.97
C ALA A 36 -2.31 4.80 4.14
N ALA A 37 -1.31 5.50 3.61
CA ALA A 37 -1.54 6.66 2.76
C ALA A 37 -2.18 6.28 1.43
N TYR A 38 -1.84 5.12 0.90
CA TYR A 38 -2.46 4.60 -0.31
C TYR A 38 -3.95 4.36 -0.10
N ASN A 39 -4.32 3.84 1.07
CA ASN A 39 -5.70 3.51 1.40
C ASN A 39 -6.49 4.72 1.90
N ALA A 40 -5.94 5.49 2.83
CA ALA A 40 -6.66 6.56 3.52
C ALA A 40 -6.33 7.97 3.04
N GLY A 41 -5.29 8.11 2.23
CA GLY A 41 -4.86 9.41 1.73
C GLY A 41 -3.73 10.02 2.54
N GLN A 42 -2.90 10.81 1.87
CA GLN A 42 -1.72 11.42 2.50
C GLN A 42 -2.08 12.43 3.59
N THR A 43 -3.16 13.17 3.39
CA THR A 43 -3.57 14.17 4.38
C THR A 43 -3.83 13.52 5.74
N ASN A 44 -4.55 12.42 5.74
CA ASN A 44 -4.85 11.71 6.98
C ASN A 44 -3.57 11.17 7.63
N VAL A 45 -2.71 10.55 6.84
CA VAL A 45 -1.46 9.98 7.37
C VAL A 45 -0.56 11.06 7.92
N ASP A 46 -0.46 12.20 7.22
CA ASP A 46 0.36 13.32 7.69
C ASP A 46 -0.15 13.85 9.04
N GLU A 47 -1.47 13.91 9.21
CA GLU A 47 -2.07 14.31 10.48
C GLU A 47 -1.76 13.29 11.58
N TRP A 48 -1.83 12.01 11.27
CA TRP A 48 -1.53 10.95 12.24
C TRP A 48 -0.08 11.00 12.67
N ILE A 49 0.82 11.25 11.73
CA ILE A 49 2.25 11.39 12.06
C ILE A 49 2.44 12.56 13.03
N ALA A 50 1.78 13.68 12.77
CA ALA A 50 1.86 14.84 13.64
C ALA A 50 1.30 14.56 15.03
N SER A 51 0.38 13.62 15.15
CA SER A 51 -0.29 13.29 16.41
C SER A 51 0.32 12.09 17.14
N GLY A 52 1.41 11.52 16.63
CA GLY A 52 2.05 10.38 17.29
C GLY A 52 2.43 9.25 16.37
N GLY A 53 1.98 9.26 15.13
CA GLY A 53 2.39 8.28 14.13
C GLY A 53 1.57 7.00 14.06
N GLU A 54 0.42 6.96 14.69
CA GLU A 54 -0.44 5.78 14.65
C GLU A 54 -1.52 5.89 13.58
N ILE A 55 -1.84 4.78 12.94
CA ILE A 55 -2.93 4.70 11.98
C ILE A 55 -4.24 4.71 12.75
N GLU A 56 -5.03 5.78 12.61
CA GLU A 56 -6.22 5.97 13.44
C GLU A 56 -7.49 5.35 12.88
N PHE A 57 -7.53 5.05 11.57
CA PHE A 57 -8.71 4.38 11.00
C PHE A 57 -8.58 2.87 11.12
N PRO A 58 -9.52 2.20 11.81
CA PRO A 58 -9.48 0.73 11.92
C PRO A 58 -9.47 0.03 10.56
N GLU A 59 -10.23 0.55 9.59
CA GLU A 59 -10.26 0.00 8.24
C GLU A 59 -8.90 0.04 7.57
N THR A 60 -8.18 1.14 7.77
CA THR A 60 -6.85 1.31 7.18
C THR A 60 -5.85 0.39 7.85
N ARG A 61 -5.95 0.21 9.16
CA ARG A 61 -5.08 -0.73 9.87
C ARG A 61 -5.29 -2.15 9.34
N GLU A 62 -6.55 -2.54 9.17
CA GLU A 62 -6.88 -3.86 8.64
C GLU A 62 -6.35 -4.03 7.21
N TYR A 63 -6.52 -3.00 6.37
CA TYR A 63 -6.00 -3.01 5.01
C TYR A 63 -4.49 -3.23 4.99
N VAL A 64 -3.75 -2.51 5.81
CA VAL A 64 -2.29 -2.62 5.89
C VAL A 64 -1.88 -4.03 6.30
N GLU A 65 -2.52 -4.57 7.32
CA GLU A 65 -2.21 -5.92 7.78
C GLU A 65 -2.52 -6.97 6.71
N ASP A 66 -3.65 -6.81 6.02
CA ASP A 66 -4.04 -7.73 4.96
C ASP A 66 -3.05 -7.71 3.80
N VAL A 67 -2.60 -6.52 3.40
CA VAL A 67 -1.64 -6.40 2.30
C VAL A 67 -0.30 -7.02 2.68
N LEU A 68 0.18 -6.75 3.89
CA LEU A 68 1.44 -7.31 4.34
C LEU A 68 1.37 -8.83 4.46
N HIS A 69 0.24 -9.33 4.94
CA HIS A 69 0.04 -10.77 5.03
C HIS A 69 -0.01 -11.42 3.64
N ALA A 70 -0.74 -10.81 2.71
CA ALA A 70 -0.83 -11.32 1.34
C ALA A 70 0.53 -11.36 0.68
N ARG A 71 1.34 -10.32 0.87
CA ARG A 71 2.70 -10.28 0.32
C ARG A 71 3.54 -11.43 0.88
N GLU A 72 3.41 -11.70 2.17
CA GLU A 72 4.16 -12.78 2.80
C GLU A 72 3.76 -14.14 2.24
N VAL A 73 2.44 -14.34 2.06
CA VAL A 73 1.93 -15.58 1.47
C VAL A 73 2.43 -15.77 0.04
N TYR A 74 2.40 -14.70 -0.75
CA TYR A 74 2.90 -14.74 -2.12
C TYR A 74 4.39 -15.04 -2.17
N ALA A 75 5.15 -14.41 -1.29
CA ALA A 75 6.59 -14.62 -1.24
C ALA A 75 6.93 -16.08 -0.93
N ARG A 76 6.21 -16.69 -0.02
CA ARG A 76 6.41 -18.11 0.32
C ARG A 76 6.04 -19.03 -0.84
N ALA A 77 4.89 -18.79 -1.46
CA ALA A 77 4.44 -19.59 -2.58
C ALA A 77 5.43 -19.51 -3.73
N TYR A 78 5.96 -18.31 -3.98
CA TYR A 78 6.92 -18.09 -5.05
C TYR A 78 8.23 -18.80 -4.76
N ALA A 79 8.69 -18.74 -3.51
CA ALA A 79 9.91 -19.42 -3.09
C ALA A 79 9.78 -20.91 -3.24
N ASP A 80 8.64 -21.49 -2.86
CA ASP A 80 8.37 -22.90 -3.01
C ASP A 80 8.41 -23.32 -4.47
N GLU A 81 7.77 -22.53 -5.33
CA GLU A 81 7.72 -22.81 -6.76
C GLU A 81 9.09 -22.82 -7.40
N LEU A 82 9.97 -21.94 -6.93
CA LEU A 82 11.31 -21.81 -7.45
C LEU A 82 12.31 -22.74 -6.75
N GLY A 83 11.87 -23.42 -5.71
CA GLY A 83 12.75 -24.29 -4.94
C GLY A 83 13.79 -23.55 -4.11
N LEU A 84 13.42 -22.36 -3.65
CA LEU A 84 14.33 -21.50 -2.88
C LEU A 84 14.14 -21.61 -1.37
N ASP A 85 13.41 -22.55 -0.93
CA ASP A 85 13.06 -22.73 0.48
C ASP A 85 14.29 -22.87 1.38
#